data_3665c21ce5c0979e02e89e025417b52b
#
_entry.id   3665c21ce5c0979e02e89e025417b52b
#
_cell.length_a   1.000
_cell.length_b   1.000
_cell.length_c   1.000
_cell.angle_alpha   90.00
_cell.angle_beta   90.00
_cell.angle_gamma   90.00
#
_symmetry.space_group_name_H-M   'P 1'
#
loop_
_entity.id
_entity.type
_entity.pdbx_description
1 polymer ?
#
loop_
_entity_poly.entity_id
_entity_poly.type
_entity_poly.pdbx_seq_one_letter_code
_entity_poly.pdbx_strand_id
1 'polypeptide(L)'
;MKKKKNLMRTLEMYNTVLEELIDYSNKILNGEIIACKRHKQACQRFLNDLENMEHEDYDYYWDEKEAQRIVKWYSYCKHSKGVLEGQPIVLNSWAKFVVCNIEAWKHKDTGYRRFRFAFIQVGRKNAKSQLEAGMSGYEVGAKGYNAAEVYTLGVERDQAKIVFDEWELMTSKPLKKKFKFTQKEIRHKKSNSFIKHLSKKAGKTGDGKNPQMAIIDEYHAHPNSDMYDVMKSGMMARTEPLLVIITTAGMDYEETACYYEYLDCCSILDGTFENDKYFVMICELEKEDDPFDEEVWLKANPVLCTYPEGIESMRENAKLAKNTSNEKKRIEFFTKNCNIYVAAGEKRYVDVEYWKGCKEDITLENFRGHDCYIGIDLSKSGDLTSIAFEFPYLDGDVRKYAFFGQSFIPSEVVNEKMITDNVPYELWSKKGWLIKTEANDGLIVDFWSVLNTIQSIVKEYDLNVIEISYDPHGAAMLVSELERIGYICVQCGQSCAKLNEATVSFRDLMKVKQIVHDDNKLMTWCVQNAETDTNSFGEIKISKKSRFKRIDPLASSIFAHNRAMTYWNRENLDVSEFAEEDFLKKLWGRG
;
A
#
# COMPACT_ATOMS: atom_id res chain seq x y z
N MET A 1 -6.37 39.35 25.43
CA MET A 1 -6.15 39.09 26.85
C MET A 1 -6.81 37.82 27.38
N LYS A 2 -8.08 37.49 27.01
CA LYS A 2 -8.73 36.23 27.46
C LYS A 2 -8.02 34.94 26.97
N LYS A 3 -7.52 34.90 25.70
CA LYS A 3 -6.76 33.73 25.16
C LYS A 3 -5.42 33.50 25.88
N LYS A 4 -4.73 34.55 26.33
CA LYS A 4 -3.49 34.41 27.13
C LYS A 4 -3.75 33.83 28.53
N LYS A 5 -4.92 34.10 29.12
CA LYS A 5 -5.31 33.53 30.42
C LYS A 5 -5.67 32.06 30.35
N ASN A 6 -6.31 31.60 29.23
CA ASN A 6 -6.60 30.17 29.07
C ASN A 6 -5.34 29.35 28.79
N LEU A 7 -4.40 29.87 27.99
CA LEU A 7 -3.13 29.18 27.73
C LEU A 7 -2.26 29.05 28.99
N MET A 8 -2.26 30.06 29.88
CA MET A 8 -1.58 29.99 31.17
C MET A 8 -2.29 29.06 32.17
N ARG A 9 -3.62 28.96 32.14
CA ARG A 9 -4.37 28.04 33.02
C ARG A 9 -4.07 26.56 32.76
N THR A 10 -3.77 26.16 31.53
CA THR A 10 -3.42 24.77 31.19
C THR A 10 -2.04 24.37 31.77
N LEU A 11 -1.12 25.34 31.92
CA LEU A 11 0.21 25.12 32.50
C LEU A 11 0.19 25.04 34.04
N GLU A 12 -0.90 25.48 34.70
CA GLU A 12 -1.06 25.47 36.15
C GLU A 12 -1.82 24.24 36.67
N MET A 13 -2.30 23.35 35.81
CA MET A 13 -3.18 22.23 36.16
C MET A 13 -2.41 20.94 36.51
N TYR A 14 -1.20 20.77 35.97
CA TYR A 14 -0.37 19.59 36.22
C TYR A 14 0.98 19.98 36.82
N ASN A 15 1.46 19.18 37.79
CA ASN A 15 2.77 19.41 38.42
C ASN A 15 3.92 18.91 37.54
N THR A 16 3.65 17.90 36.68
CA THR A 16 4.65 17.27 35.81
C THR A 16 4.12 17.08 34.38
N VAL A 17 5.03 16.89 33.43
CA VAL A 17 4.68 16.53 32.06
C VAL A 17 4.04 15.14 32.04
N LEU A 18 4.55 14.23 32.85
CA LEU A 18 4.02 12.87 32.96
C LEU A 18 2.53 12.86 33.36
N GLU A 19 2.14 13.65 34.37
CA GLU A 19 0.73 13.78 34.79
C GLU A 19 -0.16 14.26 33.66
N GLU A 20 0.29 15.25 32.87
CA GLU A 20 -0.45 15.72 31.69
C GLU A 20 -0.63 14.62 30.64
N LEU A 21 0.41 13.81 30.38
CA LEU A 21 0.34 12.74 29.37
C LEU A 21 -0.51 11.55 29.85
N ILE A 22 -0.52 11.24 31.13
CA ILE A 22 -1.42 10.24 31.73
C ILE A 22 -2.88 10.70 31.58
N ASP A 23 -3.18 11.94 31.96
CA ASP A 23 -4.53 12.51 31.81
C ASP A 23 -4.98 12.53 30.34
N TYR A 24 -4.08 12.95 29.44
CA TYR A 24 -4.34 12.92 28.01
C TYR A 24 -4.67 11.51 27.51
N SER A 25 -3.87 10.52 27.91
CA SER A 25 -4.07 9.12 27.50
C SER A 25 -5.40 8.57 28.02
N ASN A 26 -5.74 8.85 29.28
CA ASN A 26 -7.01 8.45 29.87
C ASN A 26 -8.21 9.09 29.14
N LYS A 27 -8.15 10.38 28.79
CA LYS A 27 -9.20 11.07 28.03
C LYS A 27 -9.40 10.48 26.64
N ILE A 28 -8.32 10.06 25.97
CA ILE A 28 -8.38 9.35 24.70
C ILE A 28 -9.06 7.98 24.85
N LEU A 29 -8.66 7.21 25.88
CA LEU A 29 -9.19 5.86 26.10
C LEU A 29 -10.66 5.87 26.52
N ASN A 30 -11.05 6.83 27.37
CA ASN A 30 -12.43 7.01 27.84
C ASN A 30 -13.36 7.66 26.79
N GLY A 31 -12.81 8.13 25.65
CA GLY A 31 -13.57 8.76 24.58
C GLY A 31 -13.96 10.23 24.85
N GLU A 32 -13.39 10.86 25.87
CA GLU A 32 -13.54 12.31 26.11
C GLU A 32 -12.87 13.14 25.01
N ILE A 33 -11.77 12.61 24.45
CA ILE A 33 -11.13 13.12 23.25
C ILE A 33 -11.31 12.07 22.16
N ILE A 34 -11.94 12.45 21.05
CA ILE A 34 -12.19 11.56 19.91
C ILE A 34 -10.84 11.20 19.26
N ALA A 35 -10.59 9.90 19.12
CA ALA A 35 -9.36 9.36 18.54
C ALA A 35 -9.64 8.02 17.84
N CYS A 36 -8.85 7.68 16.83
CA CYS A 36 -8.90 6.40 16.16
C CYS A 36 -8.35 5.25 17.01
N LYS A 37 -8.64 4.01 16.61
CA LYS A 37 -8.15 2.78 17.26
C LYS A 37 -6.63 2.81 17.49
N ARG A 38 -5.85 3.19 16.46
CA ARG A 38 -4.38 3.19 16.51
C ARG A 38 -3.83 4.20 17.53
N HIS A 39 -4.45 5.38 17.58
CA HIS A 39 -4.09 6.39 18.58
C HIS A 39 -4.41 5.90 20.02
N LYS A 40 -5.58 5.28 20.22
CA LYS A 40 -5.95 4.67 21.51
C LYS A 40 -4.94 3.59 21.92
N GLN A 41 -4.52 2.74 20.99
CA GLN A 41 -3.51 1.71 21.25
C GLN A 41 -2.14 2.30 21.63
N ALA A 42 -1.72 3.40 21.00
CA ALA A 42 -0.49 4.11 21.38
C ALA A 42 -0.57 4.66 22.82
N CYS A 43 -1.72 5.25 23.21
CA CYS A 43 -1.96 5.69 24.57
C CYS A 43 -1.98 4.53 25.57
N GLN A 44 -2.63 3.42 25.23
CA GLN A 44 -2.65 2.23 26.09
C GLN A 44 -1.25 1.64 26.27
N ARG A 45 -0.45 1.55 25.19
CA ARG A 45 0.94 1.10 25.28
C ARG A 45 1.76 1.97 26.23
N PHE A 46 1.60 3.30 26.16
CA PHE A 46 2.27 4.22 27.06
C PHE A 46 1.90 3.97 28.54
N LEU A 47 0.62 3.76 28.85
CA LEU A 47 0.18 3.47 30.21
C LEU A 47 0.69 2.11 30.71
N ASN A 48 0.65 1.09 29.85
CA ASN A 48 1.21 -0.24 30.15
C ASN A 48 2.72 -0.16 30.42
N ASP A 49 3.47 0.64 29.65
CA ASP A 49 4.89 0.88 29.85
C ASP A 49 5.17 1.53 31.22
N LEU A 50 4.30 2.45 31.67
CA LEU A 50 4.41 3.05 33.00
C LEU A 50 4.13 2.06 34.14
N GLU A 51 3.13 1.18 33.96
CA GLU A 51 2.86 0.10 34.93
C GLU A 51 4.03 -0.89 34.99
N ASN A 52 4.55 -1.29 33.83
CA ASN A 52 5.68 -2.21 33.73
C ASN A 52 6.98 -1.62 34.32
N MET A 53 7.13 -0.30 34.36
CA MET A 53 8.33 0.37 34.89
C MET A 53 8.65 -0.01 36.34
N GLU A 54 7.63 -0.41 37.11
CA GLU A 54 7.78 -0.86 38.50
C GLU A 54 8.32 -2.29 38.61
N HIS A 55 8.31 -3.09 37.53
CA HIS A 55 8.84 -4.45 37.50
C HIS A 55 10.37 -4.45 37.33
N GLU A 56 11.06 -5.34 38.08
CA GLU A 56 12.53 -5.46 38.02
C GLU A 56 13.04 -5.84 36.61
N ASP A 57 12.30 -6.72 35.92
CA ASP A 57 12.67 -7.25 34.61
C ASP A 57 12.38 -6.27 33.45
N TYR A 58 11.78 -5.11 33.73
CA TYR A 58 11.51 -4.12 32.71
C TYR A 58 12.70 -3.18 32.52
N ASP A 59 13.22 -3.10 31.31
CA ASP A 59 14.49 -2.43 31.02
C ASP A 59 14.44 -0.90 31.00
N TYR A 60 13.25 -0.29 31.02
CA TYR A 60 13.09 1.14 30.74
C TYR A 60 12.52 1.91 31.93
N TYR A 61 12.78 3.23 31.95
CA TYR A 61 12.19 4.16 32.91
C TYR A 61 11.86 5.49 32.21
N TRP A 62 10.93 6.24 32.82
CA TRP A 62 10.57 7.59 32.38
C TRP A 62 11.46 8.64 33.02
N ASP A 63 12.12 9.46 32.17
CA ASP A 63 12.93 10.62 32.62
C ASP A 63 12.11 11.91 32.51
N GLU A 64 11.45 12.31 33.59
CA GLU A 64 10.66 13.53 33.67
C GLU A 64 11.48 14.80 33.37
N LYS A 65 12.78 14.82 33.73
CA LYS A 65 13.66 15.96 33.44
C LYS A 65 13.88 16.11 31.92
N GLU A 66 14.02 15.01 31.20
CA GLU A 66 14.16 15.02 29.75
C GLU A 66 12.83 15.43 29.08
N ALA A 67 11.68 14.96 29.58
CA ALA A 67 10.36 15.38 29.12
C ALA A 67 10.16 16.90 29.26
N GLN A 68 10.45 17.44 30.45
CA GLN A 68 10.38 18.88 30.69
C GLN A 68 11.38 19.66 29.82
N ARG A 69 12.57 19.11 29.60
CA ARG A 69 13.62 19.73 28.80
C ARG A 69 13.22 19.89 27.33
N ILE A 70 12.64 18.86 26.70
CA ILE A 70 12.20 18.97 25.31
C ILE A 70 10.97 19.88 25.18
N VAL A 71 10.01 19.83 26.09
CA VAL A 71 8.87 20.78 26.10
C VAL A 71 9.36 22.22 26.24
N LYS A 72 10.29 22.47 27.15
CA LYS A 72 10.91 23.79 27.33
C LYS A 72 11.71 24.22 26.11
N TRP A 73 12.36 23.31 25.39
CA TRP A 73 13.07 23.61 24.16
C TRP A 73 12.14 24.25 23.12
N TYR A 74 10.95 23.67 22.88
CA TYR A 74 9.99 24.25 21.95
C TYR A 74 9.53 25.66 22.35
N SER A 75 9.47 25.98 23.64
CA SER A 75 9.13 27.32 24.08
C SER A 75 10.16 28.40 23.71
N TYR A 76 11.38 28.01 23.38
CA TYR A 76 12.40 28.92 22.82
C TYR A 76 12.28 29.09 21.29
N CYS A 77 11.48 28.26 20.65
CA CYS A 77 11.14 28.36 19.23
C CYS A 77 9.90 29.24 19.03
N LYS A 78 9.69 29.69 17.80
CA LYS A 78 8.56 30.53 17.42
C LYS A 78 7.81 29.93 16.26
N HIS A 79 6.51 30.14 16.21
CA HIS A 79 5.74 29.84 15.02
C HIS A 79 6.29 30.64 13.82
N SER A 80 6.59 29.93 12.74
CA SER A 80 7.20 30.51 11.53
C SER A 80 6.22 31.24 10.64
N LYS A 81 4.94 30.83 10.66
CA LYS A 81 3.88 31.26 9.74
C LYS A 81 2.51 31.21 10.39
N GLY A 82 1.53 31.85 9.73
CA GLY A 82 0.12 31.79 10.08
C GLY A 82 -0.28 32.69 11.24
N VAL A 83 -1.45 32.46 11.82
CA VAL A 83 -2.08 33.33 12.84
C VAL A 83 -1.22 33.49 14.10
N LEU A 84 -0.37 32.50 14.40
CA LEU A 84 0.51 32.51 15.57
C LEU A 84 1.95 32.94 15.23
N GLU A 85 2.22 33.42 14.02
CA GLU A 85 3.57 33.83 13.59
C GLU A 85 4.28 34.71 14.64
N GLY A 86 5.53 34.35 14.93
CA GLY A 86 6.38 35.07 15.89
C GLY A 86 6.09 34.80 17.37
N GLN A 87 4.98 34.12 17.70
CA GLN A 87 4.68 33.72 19.10
C GLN A 87 5.49 32.47 19.48
N PRO A 88 5.86 32.31 20.77
CA PRO A 88 6.50 31.07 21.24
C PRO A 88 5.63 29.84 20.96
N ILE A 89 6.28 28.74 20.58
CA ILE A 89 5.57 27.48 20.38
C ILE A 89 5.20 26.88 21.74
N VAL A 90 3.92 26.61 21.93
CA VAL A 90 3.39 25.84 23.03
C VAL A 90 2.82 24.56 22.45
N LEU A 91 3.46 23.43 22.74
CA LEU A 91 3.01 22.13 22.26
C LEU A 91 1.64 21.79 22.86
N ASN A 92 0.69 21.33 22.04
CA ASN A 92 -0.53 20.72 22.54
C ASN A 92 -0.25 19.31 23.08
N SER A 93 -1.21 18.68 23.76
CA SER A 93 -1.02 17.40 24.42
C SER A 93 -0.63 16.28 23.45
N TRP A 94 -1.15 16.27 22.22
CA TRP A 94 -0.73 15.31 21.19
C TRP A 94 0.76 15.47 20.82
N ALA A 95 1.18 16.68 20.53
CA ALA A 95 2.58 16.95 20.18
C ALA A 95 3.54 16.65 21.35
N LYS A 96 3.13 17.00 22.60
CA LYS A 96 3.86 16.61 23.80
C LYS A 96 3.96 15.10 23.94
N PHE A 97 2.84 14.38 23.74
CA PHE A 97 2.81 12.92 23.79
C PHE A 97 3.84 12.32 22.84
N VAL A 98 3.89 12.80 21.57
CA VAL A 98 4.85 12.31 20.56
C VAL A 98 6.29 12.58 21.00
N VAL A 99 6.66 13.83 21.24
CA VAL A 99 8.07 14.18 21.48
C VAL A 99 8.58 13.67 22.82
N CYS A 100 7.74 13.68 23.86
CA CYS A 100 8.15 13.21 25.19
C CYS A 100 8.29 11.69 25.23
N ASN A 101 7.40 10.92 24.58
CA ASN A 101 7.59 9.46 24.47
C ASN A 101 8.92 9.12 23.78
N ILE A 102 9.21 9.77 22.66
CA ILE A 102 10.46 9.52 21.91
C ILE A 102 11.69 9.84 22.77
N GLU A 103 11.67 10.91 23.56
CA GLU A 103 12.86 11.44 24.23
C GLU A 103 13.01 11.01 25.68
N ALA A 104 11.91 10.82 26.41
CA ALA A 104 11.96 10.62 27.88
C ALA A 104 12.03 9.15 28.33
N TRP A 105 11.66 8.20 27.49
CA TRP A 105 11.90 6.79 27.81
C TRP A 105 13.37 6.44 27.68
N LYS A 106 13.99 5.94 28.76
CA LYS A 106 15.42 5.63 28.86
C LYS A 106 15.64 4.20 29.32
N HIS A 107 16.69 3.57 28.84
CA HIS A 107 17.14 2.27 29.33
C HIS A 107 17.78 2.40 30.70
N LYS A 108 17.40 1.57 31.68
CA LYS A 108 17.85 1.64 33.08
C LYS A 108 19.38 1.59 33.23
N ASP A 109 20.05 0.68 32.51
CA ASP A 109 21.50 0.47 32.63
C ASP A 109 22.34 1.54 31.95
N THR A 110 21.89 2.02 30.79
CA THR A 110 22.70 2.88 29.91
C THR A 110 22.29 4.34 29.94
N GLY A 111 21.08 4.65 30.37
CA GLY A 111 20.48 5.97 30.25
C GLY A 111 20.22 6.43 28.81
N TYR A 112 20.43 5.54 27.83
CA TYR A 112 20.18 5.87 26.43
C TYR A 112 18.70 5.85 26.11
N ARG A 113 18.32 6.57 25.03
CA ARG A 113 16.98 6.60 24.47
C ARG A 113 16.48 5.19 24.16
N ARG A 114 15.26 4.84 24.61
CA ARG A 114 14.59 3.59 24.27
C ARG A 114 14.28 3.52 22.78
N PHE A 115 13.54 4.52 22.28
CA PHE A 115 13.05 4.51 20.90
C PHE A 115 14.15 4.92 19.90
N ARG A 116 14.43 4.02 18.98
CA ARG A 116 15.42 4.20 17.90
C ARG A 116 14.74 4.50 16.57
N PHE A 117 13.47 4.15 16.48
CA PHE A 117 12.61 4.35 15.34
C PHE A 117 11.32 5.01 15.79
N ALA A 118 10.78 5.89 14.95
CA ALA A 118 9.48 6.51 15.18
C ALA A 118 8.71 6.60 13.86
N PHE A 119 7.47 6.13 13.87
CA PHE A 119 6.53 6.28 12.76
C PHE A 119 5.37 7.17 13.22
N ILE A 120 5.19 8.29 12.54
CA ILE A 120 4.17 9.29 12.87
C ILE A 120 3.34 9.53 11.60
N GLN A 121 2.10 9.04 11.59
CA GLN A 121 1.16 9.25 10.50
C GLN A 121 0.02 10.13 10.97
N VAL A 122 -0.13 11.30 10.36
CA VAL A 122 -1.13 12.31 10.73
C VAL A 122 -1.50 13.17 9.52
N GLY A 123 -2.74 13.61 9.43
CA GLY A 123 -3.25 14.44 8.34
C GLY A 123 -2.40 15.69 8.05
N ARG A 124 -2.58 16.29 6.88
CA ARG A 124 -1.90 17.55 6.53
C ARG A 124 -2.28 18.67 7.50
N LYS A 125 -1.37 19.66 7.66
CA LYS A 125 -1.56 20.86 8.52
C LYS A 125 -1.62 20.59 10.03
N ASN A 126 -1.19 19.41 10.48
CA ASN A 126 -1.04 19.08 11.89
C ASN A 126 0.38 19.39 12.43
N ALA A 127 0.98 20.48 11.99
CA ALA A 127 2.27 21.01 12.45
C ALA A 127 3.48 20.07 12.29
N LYS A 128 3.42 19.07 11.37
CA LYS A 128 4.50 18.10 11.14
C LYS A 128 5.88 18.76 11.00
N SER A 129 6.04 19.69 10.05
CA SER A 129 7.34 20.32 9.79
C SER A 129 7.89 21.12 10.99
N GLN A 130 7.02 21.71 11.83
CA GLN A 130 7.45 22.36 13.07
C GLN A 130 7.92 21.35 14.12
N LEU A 131 7.23 20.21 14.21
CA LEU A 131 7.61 19.12 15.10
C LEU A 131 8.99 18.57 14.74
N GLU A 132 9.20 18.24 13.46
CA GLU A 132 10.46 17.73 12.90
C GLU A 132 11.62 18.71 13.06
N ALA A 133 11.38 19.97 12.71
CA ALA A 133 12.38 21.02 12.81
C ALA A 133 12.80 21.24 14.28
N GLY A 134 11.85 21.25 15.20
CA GLY A 134 12.11 21.36 16.64
C GLY A 134 12.92 20.18 17.19
N MET A 135 12.60 18.94 16.78
CA MET A 135 13.36 17.73 17.14
C MET A 135 14.79 17.79 16.57
N SER A 136 14.93 18.16 15.28
CA SER A 136 16.25 18.33 14.65
C SER A 136 17.13 19.31 15.40
N GLY A 137 16.56 20.47 15.74
CA GLY A 137 17.25 21.49 16.54
C GLY A 137 17.62 21.04 17.94
N TYR A 138 16.74 20.26 18.60
CA TYR A 138 16.96 19.68 19.91
C TYR A 138 18.14 18.73 19.90
N GLU A 139 18.18 17.82 18.93
CA GLU A 139 19.23 16.82 18.77
C GLU A 139 20.62 17.45 18.60
N VAL A 140 20.76 18.50 17.77
CA VAL A 140 22.05 19.17 17.54
C VAL A 140 22.41 20.22 18.59
N GLY A 141 21.42 20.85 19.22
CA GLY A 141 21.64 22.04 20.08
C GLY A 141 21.49 21.81 21.56
N ALA A 142 20.70 20.82 21.99
CA ALA A 142 20.32 20.63 23.40
C ALA A 142 20.77 19.30 24.02
N LYS A 143 20.88 18.21 23.23
CA LYS A 143 21.26 16.88 23.75
C LYS A 143 22.71 16.80 24.22
N GLY A 144 23.59 17.66 23.72
CA GLY A 144 25.01 17.70 24.15
C GLY A 144 25.93 16.79 23.35
N TYR A 145 25.46 16.15 22.28
CA TYR A 145 26.31 15.36 21.39
C TYR A 145 27.35 16.21 20.66
N ASN A 146 28.55 15.68 20.52
CA ASN A 146 29.58 16.29 19.68
C ASN A 146 29.53 15.70 18.27
N ALA A 147 29.60 16.56 17.26
CA ALA A 147 29.58 16.21 15.85
C ALA A 147 28.40 15.30 15.46
N ALA A 148 27.23 15.54 16.05
CA ALA A 148 26.01 14.83 15.64
C ALA A 148 25.59 15.25 14.24
N GLU A 149 25.28 14.27 13.42
CA GLU A 149 24.80 14.46 12.06
C GLU A 149 23.28 14.26 12.03
N VAL A 150 22.54 15.29 11.69
CA VAL A 150 21.08 15.22 11.50
C VAL A 150 20.75 15.42 10.03
N TYR A 151 19.99 14.51 9.46
CA TYR A 151 19.58 14.55 8.07
C TYR A 151 18.07 14.64 7.93
N THR A 152 17.59 15.58 7.11
CA THR A 152 16.20 15.66 6.67
C THR A 152 16.11 15.17 5.23
N LEU A 153 15.23 14.21 4.98
CA LEU A 153 15.15 13.49 3.72
C LEU A 153 13.79 13.73 3.04
N GLY A 154 13.82 13.96 1.72
CA GLY A 154 12.64 14.08 0.88
C GLY A 154 12.93 13.54 -0.51
N VAL A 155 11.87 13.22 -1.26
CA VAL A 155 11.97 12.73 -2.64
C VAL A 155 12.69 13.75 -3.52
N GLU A 156 12.28 15.01 -3.41
CA GLU A 156 12.89 16.14 -4.10
C GLU A 156 13.68 17.00 -3.13
N ARG A 157 14.64 17.76 -3.69
CA ARG A 157 15.48 18.64 -2.88
C ARG A 157 14.68 19.69 -2.12
N ASP A 158 13.66 20.25 -2.74
CA ASP A 158 12.86 21.30 -2.15
C ASP A 158 11.99 20.77 -1.01
N GLN A 159 11.49 19.53 -1.09
CA GLN A 159 10.81 18.84 0.02
C GLN A 159 11.75 18.60 1.20
N ALA A 160 12.92 18.02 0.96
CA ALA A 160 13.92 17.80 2.01
C ALA A 160 14.36 19.12 2.71
N LYS A 161 14.25 20.24 1.99
CA LYS A 161 14.61 21.56 2.48
C LYS A 161 13.53 22.19 3.38
N ILE A 162 12.27 21.75 3.30
CA ILE A 162 11.16 22.33 4.07
C ILE A 162 11.46 22.29 5.59
N VAL A 163 11.82 21.15 6.12
CA VAL A 163 12.14 20.99 7.55
C VAL A 163 13.39 21.79 7.95
N PHE A 164 14.37 21.82 7.06
CA PHE A 164 15.61 22.58 7.21
C PHE A 164 15.34 24.10 7.28
N ASP A 165 14.57 24.65 6.34
CA ASP A 165 14.19 26.06 6.32
C ASP A 165 13.26 26.40 7.51
N GLU A 166 12.35 25.48 7.87
CA GLU A 166 11.45 25.67 9.01
C GLU A 166 12.24 25.86 10.31
N TRP A 167 13.32 25.09 10.54
CA TRP A 167 14.17 25.29 11.70
C TRP A 167 14.80 26.69 11.74
N GLU A 168 15.27 27.21 10.60
CA GLU A 168 15.81 28.56 10.53
C GLU A 168 14.76 29.62 10.89
N LEU A 169 13.53 29.47 10.38
CA LEU A 169 12.41 30.39 10.64
C LEU A 169 11.92 30.33 12.08
N MET A 170 11.83 29.13 12.66
CA MET A 170 11.40 28.91 14.04
C MET A 170 12.42 29.42 15.07
N THR A 171 13.68 29.51 14.71
CA THR A 171 14.74 29.80 15.66
C THR A 171 14.66 31.24 16.16
N SER A 172 14.48 31.43 17.49
CA SER A 172 14.46 32.73 18.14
C SER A 172 15.83 33.43 18.08
N LYS A 173 15.85 34.76 18.23
CA LYS A 173 17.10 35.55 18.19
C LYS A 173 18.21 35.01 19.14
N PRO A 174 17.94 34.61 20.40
CA PRO A 174 18.95 34.02 21.28
C PRO A 174 19.52 32.70 20.74
N LEU A 175 18.66 31.82 20.16
CA LEU A 175 19.08 30.55 19.59
C LEU A 175 19.89 30.76 18.29
N LYS A 176 19.50 31.70 17.41
CA LYS A 176 20.24 32.04 16.17
C LYS A 176 21.72 32.32 16.42
N LYS A 177 22.05 32.96 17.55
CA LYS A 177 23.45 33.24 17.92
C LYS A 177 24.29 31.98 18.14
N LYS A 178 23.67 30.86 18.53
CA LYS A 178 24.35 29.58 18.78
C LYS A 178 24.60 28.76 17.53
N PHE A 179 23.94 29.09 16.41
CA PHE A 179 24.04 28.37 15.15
C PHE A 179 24.68 29.21 14.05
N LYS A 180 25.28 28.53 13.07
CA LYS A 180 25.71 29.10 11.79
C LYS A 180 24.78 28.55 10.71
N PHE A 181 24.05 29.43 10.05
CA PHE A 181 23.12 29.10 8.97
C PHE A 181 23.81 29.30 7.62
N THR A 182 23.73 28.31 6.75
CA THR A 182 24.17 28.35 5.36
C THR A 182 23.13 27.66 4.49
N GLN A 183 23.21 27.84 3.17
CA GLN A 183 22.31 27.14 2.24
C GLN A 183 22.44 25.61 2.25
N LYS A 184 23.58 25.09 2.73
CA LYS A 184 23.88 23.64 2.70
C LYS A 184 23.71 22.96 4.04
N GLU A 185 23.93 23.68 5.14
CA GLU A 185 23.87 23.12 6.50
C GLU A 185 23.60 24.20 7.54
N ILE A 186 22.96 23.80 8.63
CA ILE A 186 22.83 24.56 9.86
C ILE A 186 23.72 23.87 10.89
N ARG A 187 24.71 24.59 11.41
CA ARG A 187 25.75 24.05 12.32
C ARG A 187 25.70 24.69 13.70
N HIS A 188 25.64 23.86 14.74
CA HIS A 188 25.77 24.33 16.12
C HIS A 188 27.25 24.64 16.41
N LYS A 189 27.53 25.87 16.82
CA LYS A 189 28.90 26.40 16.95
C LYS A 189 29.74 25.69 18.00
N LYS A 190 29.12 25.26 19.13
CA LYS A 190 29.83 24.67 20.27
C LYS A 190 30.17 23.19 20.04
N SER A 191 29.19 22.39 19.57
CA SER A 191 29.33 20.94 19.43
C SER A 191 29.77 20.50 18.04
N ASN A 192 29.85 21.41 17.08
CA ASN A 192 30.10 21.12 15.67
C ASN A 192 29.05 20.18 15.02
N SER A 193 27.94 19.91 15.72
CA SER A 193 26.81 19.13 15.20
C SER A 193 26.06 19.93 14.12
N PHE A 194 25.45 19.24 13.15
CA PHE A 194 24.81 19.92 12.02
C PHE A 194 23.50 19.26 11.58
N ILE A 195 22.65 20.05 10.91
CA ILE A 195 21.47 19.62 10.17
C ILE A 195 21.74 19.82 8.68
N LYS A 196 21.50 18.80 7.85
CA LYS A 196 21.58 18.85 6.38
C LYS A 196 20.35 18.23 5.74
N HIS A 197 19.94 18.78 4.61
CA HIS A 197 18.89 18.18 3.79
C HIS A 197 19.50 17.28 2.69
N LEU A 198 18.86 16.15 2.42
CA LEU A 198 19.23 15.18 1.39
C LEU A 198 18.04 14.83 0.51
N SER A 199 18.28 14.59 -0.78
CA SER A 199 17.25 14.13 -1.73
C SER A 199 17.68 12.86 -2.44
N LYS A 200 16.78 12.21 -3.20
CA LYS A 200 16.97 10.92 -3.90
C LYS A 200 18.31 10.81 -4.67
N LYS A 201 18.80 11.90 -5.28
CA LYS A 201 20.10 11.90 -5.96
C LYS A 201 21.28 11.65 -5.01
N ALA A 202 21.10 11.95 -3.73
CA ALA A 202 22.10 11.70 -2.68
C ALA A 202 22.03 10.25 -2.14
N GLY A 203 20.97 9.48 -2.41
CA GLY A 203 20.85 8.07 -1.99
C GLY A 203 21.94 7.17 -2.59
N LYS A 204 22.41 7.45 -3.81
CA LYS A 204 23.58 6.75 -4.40
C LYS A 204 24.93 7.14 -3.77
N THR A 205 24.98 8.21 -2.98
CA THR A 205 26.18 8.73 -2.30
C THR A 205 26.00 8.75 -0.78
N GLY A 206 25.07 7.95 -0.25
CA GLY A 206 24.76 7.85 1.18
C GLY A 206 25.81 7.16 2.02
N ASP A 207 26.69 6.37 1.38
CA ASP A 207 27.76 5.65 2.05
C ASP A 207 28.73 6.60 2.75
N GLY A 208 29.16 6.23 3.96
CA GLY A 208 30.09 7.02 4.77
C GLY A 208 29.43 8.11 5.65
N LYS A 209 28.09 8.17 5.75
CA LYS A 209 27.39 8.99 6.75
C LYS A 209 27.26 8.25 8.07
N ASN A 210 27.24 9.02 9.17
CA ASN A 210 27.06 8.50 10.52
C ASN A 210 25.93 9.27 11.24
N PRO A 211 24.67 9.07 10.80
CA PRO A 211 23.54 9.84 11.31
C PRO A 211 23.31 9.60 12.78
N GLN A 212 23.19 10.68 13.56
CA GLN A 212 22.63 10.65 14.90
C GLN A 212 21.11 10.67 14.83
N MET A 213 20.56 11.42 13.86
CA MET A 213 19.14 11.45 13.57
C MET A 213 18.89 11.56 12.07
N ALA A 214 17.90 10.86 11.57
CA ALA A 214 17.38 11.02 10.23
C ALA A 214 15.86 11.18 10.27
N ILE A 215 15.34 12.14 9.52
CA ILE A 215 13.90 12.39 9.38
C ILE A 215 13.53 12.18 7.92
N ILE A 216 12.60 11.28 7.68
CA ILE A 216 12.02 10.99 6.36
C ILE A 216 10.64 11.61 6.33
N ASP A 217 10.52 12.77 5.68
CA ASP A 217 9.26 13.47 5.50
C ASP A 217 8.52 12.95 4.26
N GLU A 218 7.18 12.91 4.35
CA GLU A 218 6.28 12.45 3.29
C GLU A 218 6.67 11.08 2.70
N TYR A 219 6.94 10.10 3.58
CA TYR A 219 7.43 8.76 3.17
C TYR A 219 6.54 8.05 2.17
N HIS A 220 5.21 8.33 2.19
CA HIS A 220 4.27 7.83 1.19
C HIS A 220 4.62 8.23 -0.26
N ALA A 221 5.41 9.28 -0.47
CA ALA A 221 5.84 9.74 -1.79
C ALA A 221 7.18 9.10 -2.23
N HIS A 222 7.88 8.40 -1.34
CA HIS A 222 9.15 7.74 -1.67
C HIS A 222 8.89 6.49 -2.51
N PRO A 223 9.60 6.30 -3.64
CA PRO A 223 9.33 5.20 -4.57
C PRO A 223 9.77 3.82 -4.03
N ASN A 224 10.68 3.80 -3.03
CA ASN A 224 11.25 2.59 -2.42
C ASN A 224 11.87 2.93 -1.05
N SER A 225 12.44 1.93 -0.37
CA SER A 225 13.10 2.06 0.94
C SER A 225 14.56 2.53 0.90
N ASP A 226 15.18 2.76 -0.27
CA ASP A 226 16.63 3.00 -0.40
C ASP A 226 17.17 4.05 0.58
N MET A 227 16.46 5.18 0.73
CA MET A 227 16.91 6.26 1.63
C MET A 227 16.78 5.88 3.10
N TYR A 228 15.74 5.13 3.45
CA TYR A 228 15.54 4.57 4.79
C TYR A 228 16.68 3.59 5.13
N ASP A 229 16.97 2.66 4.25
CA ASP A 229 17.96 1.61 4.46
C ASP A 229 19.39 2.17 4.59
N VAL A 230 19.73 3.16 3.76
CA VAL A 230 21.02 3.87 3.84
C VAL A 230 21.17 4.60 5.19
N MET A 231 20.14 5.30 5.66
CA MET A 231 20.20 5.97 6.96
C MET A 231 20.28 4.97 8.10
N LYS A 232 19.46 3.94 8.10
CA LYS A 232 19.43 2.88 9.11
C LYS A 232 20.79 2.18 9.22
N SER A 233 21.41 1.82 8.10
CA SER A 233 22.74 1.20 8.08
C SER A 233 23.83 2.15 8.60
N GLY A 234 23.78 3.43 8.22
CA GLY A 234 24.72 4.45 8.69
C GLY A 234 24.64 4.74 10.19
N MET A 235 23.50 4.44 10.83
CA MET A 235 23.27 4.65 12.26
C MET A 235 23.90 3.58 13.17
N MET A 236 24.39 2.46 12.62
CA MET A 236 24.85 1.30 13.41
C MET A 236 25.96 1.62 14.41
N ALA A 237 26.80 2.62 14.11
CA ALA A 237 27.90 3.03 14.99
C ALA A 237 27.47 4.02 16.10
N ARG A 238 26.22 4.48 16.13
CA ARG A 238 25.71 5.40 17.14
C ARG A 238 25.09 4.66 18.32
N THR A 239 25.26 5.20 19.51
CA THR A 239 24.76 4.58 20.75
C THR A 239 23.24 4.71 20.90
N GLU A 240 22.68 5.86 20.55
CA GLU A 240 21.24 6.14 20.65
C GLU A 240 20.71 6.94 19.44
N PRO A 241 20.88 6.42 18.20
CA PRO A 241 20.40 7.11 17.02
C PRO A 241 18.86 7.14 16.97
N LEU A 242 18.30 8.02 16.15
CA LEU A 242 16.86 8.10 15.93
C LEU A 242 16.52 8.25 14.45
N LEU A 243 15.74 7.33 13.91
CA LEU A 243 15.15 7.43 12.59
C LEU A 243 13.65 7.72 12.74
N VAL A 244 13.22 8.85 12.22
CA VAL A 244 11.82 9.31 12.27
C VAL A 244 11.23 9.27 10.88
N ILE A 245 10.12 8.58 10.72
CA ILE A 245 9.24 8.67 9.56
C ILE A 245 8.06 9.54 9.97
N ILE A 246 7.77 10.57 9.18
CA ILE A 246 6.56 11.36 9.33
C ILE A 246 5.85 11.48 7.99
N THR A 247 4.55 11.17 7.95
CA THR A 247 3.86 11.01 6.68
C THR A 247 2.35 11.23 6.80
N THR A 248 1.68 11.26 5.67
CA THR A 248 0.24 11.01 5.53
C THR A 248 0.02 9.67 4.84
N ALA A 249 -1.22 9.21 4.78
CA ALA A 249 -1.61 8.13 3.89
C ALA A 249 -1.35 8.50 2.42
N GLY A 250 -1.12 7.50 1.59
CA GLY A 250 -0.84 7.63 0.17
C GLY A 250 -1.94 7.07 -0.73
N MET A 251 -1.80 7.35 -2.03
CA MET A 251 -2.51 6.65 -3.10
C MET A 251 -1.67 5.48 -3.60
N ASP A 252 -2.31 4.49 -4.23
CA ASP A 252 -1.60 3.32 -4.83
C ASP A 252 -0.62 2.67 -3.85
N TYR A 253 -1.06 2.49 -2.63
CA TYR A 253 -0.23 2.21 -1.47
C TYR A 253 0.23 0.75 -1.36
N GLU A 254 -0.47 -0.20 -1.97
CA GLU A 254 -0.39 -1.64 -1.65
C GLU A 254 1.01 -2.27 -1.77
N GLU A 255 1.95 -1.60 -2.44
CA GLU A 255 3.32 -2.08 -2.65
C GLU A 255 4.38 -1.05 -2.30
N THR A 256 3.98 0.01 -1.61
CA THR A 256 4.93 1.04 -1.20
C THR A 256 5.65 0.64 0.09
N ALA A 257 6.92 1.01 0.19
CA ALA A 257 7.69 0.81 1.42
C ALA A 257 7.01 1.49 2.64
N CYS A 258 6.33 2.61 2.42
CA CYS A 258 5.58 3.31 3.46
C CYS A 258 4.40 2.49 3.98
N TYR A 259 3.69 1.78 3.11
CA TYR A 259 2.55 0.96 3.53
C TYR A 259 2.97 -0.31 4.25
N TYR A 260 4.05 -0.95 3.83
CA TYR A 260 4.61 -2.08 4.59
C TYR A 260 5.06 -1.65 5.98
N GLU A 261 5.73 -0.51 6.11
CA GLU A 261 6.09 0.06 7.41
C GLU A 261 4.87 0.39 8.27
N TYR A 262 3.79 0.92 7.65
CA TYR A 262 2.50 1.15 8.33
C TYR A 262 1.91 -0.17 8.86
N LEU A 263 1.91 -1.26 8.08
CA LEU A 263 1.39 -2.56 8.51
C LEU A 263 2.20 -3.14 9.68
N ASP A 264 3.53 -3.03 9.62
CA ASP A 264 4.41 -3.43 10.72
C ASP A 264 4.12 -2.60 11.99
N CYS A 265 3.95 -1.30 11.85
CA CYS A 265 3.56 -0.41 12.93
C CYS A 265 2.18 -0.75 13.52
N CYS A 266 1.21 -1.11 12.67
CA CYS A 266 -0.08 -1.61 13.13
C CYS A 266 0.06 -2.91 13.94
N SER A 267 0.91 -3.84 13.48
CA SER A 267 1.18 -5.11 14.17
C SER A 267 1.86 -4.89 15.53
N ILE A 268 2.74 -3.88 15.64
CA ILE A 268 3.33 -3.47 16.93
C ILE A 268 2.24 -2.96 17.88
N LEU A 269 1.32 -2.11 17.41
CA LEU A 269 0.23 -1.59 18.22
C LEU A 269 -0.81 -2.65 18.60
N ASP A 270 -1.04 -3.64 17.72
CA ASP A 270 -1.91 -4.80 18.00
C ASP A 270 -1.25 -5.83 18.94
N GLY A 271 0.05 -5.70 19.26
CA GLY A 271 0.81 -6.63 20.12
C GLY A 271 1.15 -7.97 19.44
N THR A 272 1.00 -8.06 18.10
CA THR A 272 1.34 -9.27 17.32
C THR A 272 2.78 -9.30 16.87
N PHE A 273 3.45 -8.14 16.86
CA PHE A 273 4.88 -7.99 16.59
C PHE A 273 5.53 -7.17 17.71
N GLU A 274 6.44 -7.78 18.45
CA GLU A 274 7.16 -7.11 19.54
C GLU A 274 8.32 -6.29 19.01
N ASN A 275 8.29 -4.98 19.24
CA ASN A 275 9.41 -4.08 18.97
C ASN A 275 9.42 -2.90 19.96
N ASP A 276 10.15 -3.07 21.05
CA ASP A 276 10.26 -2.08 22.11
C ASP A 276 10.97 -0.79 21.71
N LYS A 277 11.78 -0.85 20.65
CA LYS A 277 12.57 0.29 20.16
C LYS A 277 11.83 1.12 19.11
N TYR A 278 10.59 0.80 18.81
CA TYR A 278 9.79 1.48 17.79
C TYR A 278 8.64 2.27 18.45
N PHE A 279 8.66 3.59 18.32
CA PHE A 279 7.53 4.45 18.69
C PHE A 279 6.56 4.55 17.51
N VAL A 280 5.28 4.39 17.77
CA VAL A 280 4.23 4.46 16.76
C VAL A 280 3.14 5.44 17.18
N MET A 281 2.80 6.38 16.31
CA MET A 281 1.65 7.27 16.44
C MET A 281 0.92 7.38 15.08
N ILE A 282 -0.27 6.80 14.98
CA ILE A 282 -1.11 6.82 13.79
C ILE A 282 -2.43 7.49 14.14
N CYS A 283 -2.75 8.55 13.39
CA CYS A 283 -3.98 9.33 13.48
C CYS A 283 -4.69 9.29 12.11
N GLU A 284 -5.75 8.52 11.98
CA GLU A 284 -6.45 8.25 10.72
C GLU A 284 -7.96 8.13 10.95
N LEU A 285 -8.78 8.28 9.92
CA LEU A 285 -10.16 7.84 9.96
C LEU A 285 -10.24 6.32 9.80
N GLU A 286 -11.22 5.71 10.45
CA GLU A 286 -11.47 4.28 10.37
C GLU A 286 -12.38 3.95 9.18
N LYS A 287 -12.42 2.68 8.78
CA LYS A 287 -13.18 2.22 7.61
C LYS A 287 -14.69 2.52 7.71
N GLU A 288 -15.19 2.52 8.93
CA GLU A 288 -16.60 2.74 9.26
C GLU A 288 -16.98 4.23 9.35
N ASP A 289 -16.01 5.12 9.41
CA ASP A 289 -16.23 6.56 9.52
C ASP A 289 -16.70 7.15 8.18
N ASP A 290 -17.68 8.07 8.22
CA ASP A 290 -17.99 8.92 7.07
C ASP A 290 -16.93 10.04 6.98
N PRO A 291 -16.09 10.09 5.91
CA PRO A 291 -15.08 11.13 5.76
C PRO A 291 -15.64 12.56 5.71
N PHE A 292 -16.94 12.72 5.48
CA PHE A 292 -17.61 14.01 5.42
C PHE A 292 -18.29 14.43 6.73
N ASP A 293 -18.22 13.59 7.76
CA ASP A 293 -18.67 13.89 9.11
C ASP A 293 -17.61 14.66 9.89
N GLU A 294 -17.97 15.86 10.36
CA GLU A 294 -17.07 16.72 11.14
C GLU A 294 -16.65 16.10 12.47
N GLU A 295 -17.51 15.29 13.09
CA GLU A 295 -17.27 14.70 14.40
C GLU A 295 -16.07 13.74 14.40
N VAL A 296 -15.81 13.08 13.27
CA VAL A 296 -14.70 12.11 13.17
C VAL A 296 -13.36 12.72 12.77
N TRP A 297 -13.32 13.96 12.28
CA TRP A 297 -12.09 14.56 11.73
C TRP A 297 -10.94 14.67 12.73
N LEU A 298 -11.27 14.79 14.02
CA LEU A 298 -10.25 14.86 15.08
C LEU A 298 -9.41 13.57 15.13
N LYS A 299 -9.96 12.42 14.72
CA LYS A 299 -9.23 11.15 14.64
C LYS A 299 -7.96 11.26 13.79
N ALA A 300 -8.04 11.95 12.65
CA ALA A 300 -6.92 12.14 11.73
C ALA A 300 -6.17 13.47 11.95
N ASN A 301 -6.77 14.43 12.68
CA ASN A 301 -6.29 15.80 12.77
C ASN A 301 -6.23 16.32 14.22
N PRO A 302 -5.38 15.73 15.07
CA PRO A 302 -5.32 16.05 16.51
C PRO A 302 -4.74 17.43 16.83
N VAL A 303 -4.27 18.17 15.82
CA VAL A 303 -3.83 19.57 15.95
C VAL A 303 -4.76 20.50 15.17
N LEU A 304 -4.99 20.23 13.90
CA LEU A 304 -5.76 21.08 12.99
C LEU A 304 -7.20 21.28 13.48
N CYS A 305 -7.86 20.21 13.94
CA CYS A 305 -9.25 20.26 14.39
C CYS A 305 -9.43 20.71 15.85
N THR A 306 -8.38 21.23 16.49
CA THR A 306 -8.49 21.79 17.84
C THR A 306 -8.76 23.31 17.87
N TYR A 307 -8.80 23.97 16.72
CA TYR A 307 -9.05 25.42 16.65
C TYR A 307 -10.02 25.75 15.48
N PRO A 308 -10.82 26.84 15.62
CA PRO A 308 -11.93 27.13 14.70
C PRO A 308 -11.51 27.28 13.24
N GLU A 309 -10.39 27.96 12.96
CA GLU A 309 -9.91 28.21 11.61
C GLU A 309 -9.45 26.91 10.91
N GLY A 310 -8.97 25.93 11.71
CA GLY A 310 -8.60 24.61 11.22
C GLY A 310 -9.82 23.79 10.84
N ILE A 311 -10.87 23.80 11.66
CA ILE A 311 -12.14 23.14 11.38
C ILE A 311 -12.79 23.74 10.14
N GLU A 312 -12.80 25.08 10.00
CA GLU A 312 -13.38 25.73 8.82
C GLU A 312 -12.64 25.34 7.54
N SER A 313 -11.30 25.26 7.58
CA SER A 313 -10.50 24.78 6.45
C SER A 313 -10.84 23.33 6.09
N MET A 314 -11.13 22.47 7.07
CA MET A 314 -11.60 21.10 6.82
C MET A 314 -12.96 21.07 6.16
N ARG A 315 -13.92 21.92 6.61
CA ARG A 315 -15.25 22.05 6.00
C ARG A 315 -15.18 22.46 4.54
N GLU A 316 -14.34 23.46 4.22
CA GLU A 316 -14.13 23.89 2.85
C GLU A 316 -13.60 22.75 1.96
N ASN A 317 -12.57 22.04 2.43
CA ASN A 317 -11.99 20.92 1.70
C ASN A 317 -12.98 19.75 1.53
N ALA A 318 -13.74 19.41 2.57
CA ALA A 318 -14.79 18.41 2.53
C ALA A 318 -15.90 18.76 1.52
N LYS A 319 -16.35 20.02 1.52
CA LYS A 319 -17.35 20.52 0.56
C LYS A 319 -16.85 20.44 -0.89
N LEU A 320 -15.58 20.81 -1.13
CA LEU A 320 -14.95 20.69 -2.45
C LEU A 320 -14.86 19.23 -2.89
N ALA A 321 -14.45 18.33 -2.00
CA ALA A 321 -14.30 16.91 -2.29
C ALA A 321 -15.66 16.23 -2.54
N LYS A 322 -16.71 16.63 -1.81
CA LYS A 322 -18.07 16.09 -1.96
C LYS A 322 -18.72 16.48 -3.28
N ASN A 323 -18.49 17.71 -3.73
CA ASN A 323 -19.19 18.30 -4.89
C ASN A 323 -18.38 18.24 -6.19
N THR A 324 -17.13 17.75 -6.15
CA THR A 324 -16.30 17.69 -7.36
C THR A 324 -16.60 16.45 -8.20
N SER A 325 -16.63 16.61 -9.53
CA SER A 325 -16.54 15.51 -10.48
C SER A 325 -15.09 15.03 -10.69
N ASN A 326 -14.10 15.75 -10.15
CA ASN A 326 -12.68 15.40 -10.26
C ASN A 326 -12.30 14.46 -9.10
N GLU A 327 -12.22 13.18 -9.40
CA GLU A 327 -11.89 12.12 -8.45
C GLU A 327 -10.53 12.33 -7.78
N LYS A 328 -9.55 12.86 -8.48
CA LYS A 328 -8.23 13.20 -7.90
C LYS A 328 -8.34 14.14 -6.71
N LYS A 329 -9.22 15.15 -6.76
CA LYS A 329 -9.46 16.06 -5.64
C LYS A 329 -10.11 15.37 -4.45
N ARG A 330 -11.03 14.42 -4.73
CA ARG A 330 -11.68 13.61 -3.68
C ARG A 330 -10.66 12.70 -2.99
N ILE A 331 -9.85 12.01 -3.77
CA ILE A 331 -8.76 11.15 -3.27
C ILE A 331 -7.75 11.98 -2.46
N GLU A 332 -7.43 13.19 -2.90
CA GLU A 332 -6.53 14.08 -2.15
C GLU A 332 -7.11 14.47 -0.79
N PHE A 333 -8.40 14.72 -0.67
CA PHE A 333 -9.08 14.94 0.61
C PHE A 333 -8.98 13.70 1.51
N PHE A 334 -9.29 12.52 0.98
CA PHE A 334 -9.24 11.26 1.76
C PHE A 334 -7.81 10.95 2.25
N THR A 335 -6.80 11.05 1.36
CA THR A 335 -5.43 10.73 1.75
C THR A 335 -4.77 11.78 2.62
N LYS A 336 -4.98 13.08 2.32
CA LYS A 336 -4.23 14.17 2.94
C LYS A 336 -4.93 14.79 4.14
N ASN A 337 -6.26 14.81 4.15
CA ASN A 337 -7.04 15.40 5.23
C ASN A 337 -7.62 14.33 6.17
N CYS A 338 -8.18 13.26 5.61
CA CYS A 338 -8.73 12.15 6.40
C CYS A 338 -7.70 11.07 6.75
N ASN A 339 -6.53 11.14 6.14
CA ASN A 339 -5.41 10.24 6.36
C ASN A 339 -5.76 8.75 6.11
N ILE A 340 -6.61 8.51 5.11
CA ILE A 340 -7.05 7.18 4.68
C ILE A 340 -6.20 6.76 3.48
N TYR A 341 -5.69 5.54 3.49
CA TYR A 341 -5.09 4.95 2.30
C TYR A 341 -6.17 4.66 1.26
N VAL A 342 -5.99 5.19 0.06
CA VAL A 342 -6.93 5.03 -1.05
C VAL A 342 -6.23 4.26 -2.16
N ALA A 343 -6.77 3.07 -2.48
CA ALA A 343 -6.38 2.40 -3.71
C ALA A 343 -6.91 3.23 -4.89
N ALA A 344 -6.13 3.38 -5.95
CA ALA A 344 -6.63 4.01 -7.17
C ALA A 344 -7.73 3.13 -7.77
N GLY A 345 -8.97 3.47 -7.44
CA GLY A 345 -10.15 2.68 -7.80
C GLY A 345 -10.41 2.59 -9.30
N GLU A 346 -9.85 3.51 -10.10
CA GLU A 346 -10.07 3.53 -11.56
C GLU A 346 -9.23 2.52 -12.35
N LYS A 347 -8.17 1.93 -11.78
CA LYS A 347 -7.32 1.01 -12.53
C LYS A 347 -7.48 -0.45 -12.12
N ARG A 348 -7.89 -0.75 -10.92
CA ARG A 348 -8.08 -2.14 -10.50
C ARG A 348 -9.17 -2.80 -11.35
N TYR A 349 -8.85 -3.94 -11.95
CA TYR A 349 -9.80 -4.66 -12.79
C TYR A 349 -11.05 -5.11 -12.02
N VAL A 350 -10.85 -5.68 -10.82
CA VAL A 350 -11.92 -6.14 -9.95
C VAL A 350 -11.45 -6.18 -8.49
N ASP A 351 -12.35 -6.02 -7.53
CA ASP A 351 -12.04 -6.34 -6.14
C ASP A 351 -11.90 -7.86 -5.99
N VAL A 352 -10.76 -8.29 -5.46
CA VAL A 352 -10.42 -9.71 -5.29
C VAL A 352 -11.42 -10.49 -4.43
N GLU A 353 -12.16 -9.81 -3.57
CA GLU A 353 -13.20 -10.45 -2.74
C GLU A 353 -14.35 -11.03 -3.59
N TYR A 354 -14.67 -10.42 -4.75
CA TYR A 354 -15.60 -11.03 -5.70
C TYR A 354 -15.05 -12.34 -6.26
N TRP A 355 -13.77 -12.38 -6.66
CA TRP A 355 -13.11 -13.60 -7.12
C TRP A 355 -13.12 -14.68 -6.04
N LYS A 356 -12.67 -14.36 -4.82
CA LYS A 356 -12.68 -15.31 -3.71
C LYS A 356 -14.08 -15.84 -3.39
N GLY A 357 -15.11 -15.01 -3.57
CA GLY A 357 -16.51 -15.39 -3.39
C GLY A 357 -17.06 -16.34 -4.46
N CYS A 358 -16.31 -16.55 -5.56
CA CYS A 358 -16.63 -17.48 -6.65
C CYS A 358 -16.03 -18.87 -6.48
N LYS A 359 -15.31 -19.12 -5.38
CA LYS A 359 -14.74 -20.43 -5.06
C LYS A 359 -15.84 -21.45 -4.81
N GLU A 360 -15.75 -22.59 -5.45
CA GLU A 360 -16.54 -23.80 -5.17
C GLU A 360 -15.62 -25.02 -5.05
N ASP A 361 -16.11 -26.10 -4.43
CA ASP A 361 -15.37 -27.37 -4.33
C ASP A 361 -15.58 -28.20 -5.59
N ILE A 362 -14.89 -27.81 -6.65
CA ILE A 362 -14.96 -28.43 -7.98
C ILE A 362 -13.59 -28.96 -8.42
N THR A 363 -13.65 -30.00 -9.23
CA THR A 363 -12.49 -30.61 -9.88
C THR A 363 -12.79 -30.85 -11.37
N LEU A 364 -11.78 -31.11 -12.19
CA LEU A 364 -11.94 -31.42 -13.60
C LEU A 364 -12.81 -32.68 -13.80
N GLU A 365 -12.85 -33.60 -12.83
CA GLU A 365 -13.71 -34.78 -12.86
C GLU A 365 -15.21 -34.42 -12.93
N ASN A 366 -15.63 -33.31 -12.34
CA ASN A 366 -17.02 -32.85 -12.40
C ASN A 366 -17.45 -32.48 -13.81
N PHE A 367 -16.47 -32.22 -14.69
CA PHE A 367 -16.68 -31.79 -16.08
C PHE A 367 -16.24 -32.85 -17.11
N ARG A 368 -16.10 -34.09 -16.72
CA ARG A 368 -15.78 -35.21 -17.61
C ARG A 368 -16.80 -35.30 -18.76
N GLY A 369 -16.31 -35.35 -20.01
CA GLY A 369 -17.14 -35.41 -21.20
C GLY A 369 -17.85 -34.09 -21.59
N HIS A 370 -17.59 -32.98 -20.88
CA HIS A 370 -18.23 -31.70 -21.18
C HIS A 370 -17.53 -30.96 -22.30
N ASP A 371 -18.27 -30.05 -22.93
CA ASP A 371 -17.73 -29.05 -23.85
C ASP A 371 -16.81 -28.08 -23.12
N CYS A 372 -15.65 -27.82 -23.71
CA CYS A 372 -14.59 -27.02 -23.13
C CYS A 372 -14.05 -25.99 -24.11
N TYR A 373 -13.79 -24.78 -23.62
CA TYR A 373 -13.02 -23.75 -24.29
C TYR A 373 -11.67 -23.60 -23.62
N ILE A 374 -10.60 -23.48 -24.42
CA ILE A 374 -9.24 -23.32 -23.89
C ILE A 374 -8.71 -21.95 -24.26
N GLY A 375 -8.13 -21.24 -23.31
CA GLY A 375 -7.39 -20.01 -23.54
C GLY A 375 -5.89 -20.20 -23.31
N ILE A 376 -5.04 -19.65 -24.16
CA ILE A 376 -3.58 -19.78 -24.06
C ILE A 376 -2.95 -18.39 -24.10
N ASP A 377 -2.15 -18.08 -23.07
CA ASP A 377 -1.29 -16.91 -23.00
C ASP A 377 0.17 -17.35 -22.88
N LEU A 378 0.96 -17.13 -23.93
CA LEU A 378 2.36 -17.55 -24.03
C LEU A 378 3.32 -16.40 -23.74
N SER A 379 4.22 -16.61 -22.81
CA SER A 379 5.31 -15.68 -22.52
C SER A 379 6.57 -15.99 -23.35
N LYS A 380 7.29 -14.94 -23.78
CA LYS A 380 8.55 -15.07 -24.55
C LYS A 380 9.81 -15.21 -23.69
N SER A 381 9.83 -14.68 -22.48
CA SER A 381 11.03 -14.69 -21.63
C SER A 381 10.71 -14.39 -20.18
N GLY A 382 10.78 -15.43 -19.34
CA GLY A 382 10.77 -15.30 -17.89
C GLY A 382 9.45 -14.84 -17.25
N ASP A 383 8.38 -14.61 -18.02
CA ASP A 383 7.02 -14.44 -17.50
C ASP A 383 6.32 -15.81 -17.43
N LEU A 384 5.16 -15.88 -16.78
CA LEU A 384 4.35 -17.09 -16.76
C LEU A 384 3.75 -17.35 -18.14
N THR A 385 3.76 -18.62 -18.57
CA THR A 385 2.87 -19.10 -19.61
C THR A 385 1.68 -19.75 -18.95
N SER A 386 0.47 -19.53 -19.45
CA SER A 386 -0.74 -20.06 -18.80
C SER A 386 -1.75 -20.57 -19.81
N ILE A 387 -2.42 -21.65 -19.40
CA ILE A 387 -3.59 -22.19 -20.09
C ILE A 387 -4.77 -22.18 -19.11
N ALA A 388 -5.95 -21.90 -19.62
CA ALA A 388 -7.20 -21.94 -18.88
C ALA A 388 -8.20 -22.81 -19.61
N PHE A 389 -8.86 -23.70 -18.85
CA PHE A 389 -9.97 -24.51 -19.33
C PHE A 389 -11.26 -23.90 -18.78
N GLU A 390 -12.20 -23.58 -19.65
CA GLU A 390 -13.49 -23.01 -19.31
C GLU A 390 -14.62 -23.92 -19.74
N PHE A 391 -15.53 -24.17 -18.79
CA PHE A 391 -16.69 -25.03 -18.98
C PHE A 391 -17.97 -24.21 -18.74
N PRO A 392 -18.69 -23.79 -19.81
CA PRO A 392 -20.03 -23.23 -19.66
C PRO A 392 -21.02 -24.34 -19.31
N TYR A 393 -21.85 -24.13 -18.28
CA TYR A 393 -22.87 -25.09 -17.83
C TYR A 393 -24.07 -24.37 -17.22
N LEU A 394 -25.17 -25.12 -17.03
CA LEU A 394 -26.37 -24.65 -16.35
C LEU A 394 -26.41 -25.19 -14.93
N ASP A 395 -26.62 -24.29 -13.96
CA ASP A 395 -26.97 -24.62 -12.59
C ASP A 395 -28.42 -24.19 -12.35
N GLY A 396 -29.36 -25.12 -12.54
CA GLY A 396 -30.77 -24.80 -12.76
C GLY A 396 -30.97 -23.96 -14.02
N ASP A 397 -31.58 -22.79 -13.88
CA ASP A 397 -31.79 -21.83 -14.98
C ASP A 397 -30.65 -20.80 -15.09
N VAL A 398 -29.62 -20.89 -14.23
CA VAL A 398 -28.54 -19.94 -14.20
C VAL A 398 -27.33 -20.47 -14.96
N ARG A 399 -26.83 -19.67 -15.91
CA ARG A 399 -25.61 -19.98 -16.63
C ARG A 399 -24.39 -19.66 -15.77
N LYS A 400 -23.52 -20.67 -15.59
CA LYS A 400 -22.25 -20.56 -14.89
C LYS A 400 -21.09 -20.96 -15.80
N TYR A 401 -19.89 -20.53 -15.42
CA TYR A 401 -18.63 -20.83 -16.10
C TYR A 401 -17.61 -21.31 -15.08
N ALA A 402 -17.19 -22.57 -15.20
CA ALA A 402 -16.15 -23.12 -14.33
C ALA A 402 -14.78 -22.96 -14.99
N PHE A 403 -13.78 -22.57 -14.20
CA PHE A 403 -12.42 -22.32 -14.64
C PHE A 403 -11.40 -23.16 -13.91
N PHE A 404 -10.48 -23.78 -14.67
CA PHE A 404 -9.29 -24.44 -14.17
C PHE A 404 -8.07 -23.90 -14.91
N GLY A 405 -7.06 -23.43 -14.17
CA GLY A 405 -5.86 -22.84 -14.73
C GLY A 405 -4.63 -23.68 -14.48
N GLN A 406 -3.78 -23.84 -15.49
CA GLN A 406 -2.46 -24.43 -15.37
C GLN A 406 -1.41 -23.44 -15.88
N SER A 407 -0.39 -23.17 -15.07
CA SER A 407 0.70 -22.25 -15.44
C SER A 407 2.04 -22.97 -15.59
N PHE A 408 2.95 -22.35 -16.32
CA PHE A 408 4.30 -22.87 -16.59
C PHE A 408 5.33 -21.78 -16.35
N ILE A 409 6.50 -22.19 -15.86
CA ILE A 409 7.65 -21.32 -15.63
C ILE A 409 8.94 -22.08 -15.94
N PRO A 410 9.98 -21.45 -16.52
CA PRO A 410 11.29 -22.08 -16.67
C PRO A 410 11.92 -22.37 -15.30
N SER A 411 12.48 -23.57 -15.11
CA SER A 411 12.98 -24.01 -13.78
C SER A 411 14.11 -23.15 -13.23
N GLU A 412 15.02 -22.69 -14.05
CA GLU A 412 16.18 -21.88 -13.64
C GLU A 412 15.82 -20.47 -13.14
N VAL A 413 14.72 -19.91 -13.61
CA VAL A 413 14.32 -18.55 -13.20
C VAL A 413 13.45 -18.52 -11.94
N VAL A 414 12.99 -19.69 -11.44
CA VAL A 414 12.06 -19.78 -10.29
C VAL A 414 12.60 -19.06 -9.07
N ASN A 415 13.86 -19.31 -8.69
CA ASN A 415 14.45 -18.72 -7.48
C ASN A 415 14.56 -17.20 -7.56
N GLU A 416 14.98 -16.66 -8.72
CA GLU A 416 15.03 -15.23 -8.96
C GLU A 416 13.62 -14.62 -8.91
N LYS A 417 12.65 -15.29 -9.55
CA LYS A 417 11.27 -14.84 -9.60
C LYS A 417 10.56 -14.92 -8.25
N MET A 418 10.86 -15.88 -7.40
CA MET A 418 10.35 -15.92 -6.02
C MET A 418 10.74 -14.66 -5.24
N ILE A 419 11.96 -14.13 -5.48
CA ILE A 419 12.45 -12.92 -4.82
C ILE A 419 11.82 -11.67 -5.45
N THR A 420 11.83 -11.56 -6.79
CA THR A 420 11.35 -10.36 -7.50
C THR A 420 9.85 -10.18 -7.44
N ASP A 421 9.09 -11.26 -7.54
CA ASP A 421 7.63 -11.27 -7.54
C ASP A 421 7.06 -11.42 -6.11
N ASN A 422 7.94 -11.79 -5.14
CA ASN A 422 7.63 -12.00 -3.72
C ASN A 422 6.48 -12.99 -3.48
N VAL A 423 6.53 -14.16 -4.14
CA VAL A 423 5.50 -15.19 -4.07
C VAL A 423 6.09 -16.61 -4.00
N PRO A 424 5.37 -17.59 -3.44
CA PRO A 424 5.87 -18.93 -3.18
C PRO A 424 5.71 -19.88 -4.38
N TYR A 425 6.40 -19.65 -5.50
CA TYR A 425 6.31 -20.49 -6.71
C TYR A 425 6.57 -21.97 -6.44
N GLU A 426 7.50 -22.32 -5.53
CA GLU A 426 7.77 -23.70 -5.13
C GLU A 426 6.56 -24.38 -4.48
N LEU A 427 5.82 -23.63 -3.64
CA LEU A 427 4.59 -24.14 -3.04
C LEU A 427 3.51 -24.36 -4.11
N TRP A 428 3.37 -23.42 -5.04
CA TRP A 428 2.39 -23.54 -6.12
C TRP A 428 2.70 -24.68 -7.08
N SER A 429 3.99 -24.95 -7.31
CA SER A 429 4.41 -26.12 -8.08
C SER A 429 4.06 -27.44 -7.35
N LYS A 430 4.29 -27.53 -6.03
CA LYS A 430 3.90 -28.70 -5.22
C LYS A 430 2.39 -28.93 -5.18
N LYS A 431 1.59 -27.87 -5.34
CA LYS A 431 0.12 -27.94 -5.40
C LYS A 431 -0.40 -28.29 -6.81
N GLY A 432 0.47 -28.39 -7.81
CA GLY A 432 0.10 -28.69 -9.18
C GLY A 432 -0.40 -27.49 -9.99
N TRP A 433 -0.43 -26.27 -9.44
CA TRP A 433 -0.90 -25.08 -10.15
C TRP A 433 0.15 -24.50 -11.10
N LEU A 434 1.44 -24.88 -10.91
CA LEU A 434 2.58 -24.42 -11.67
C LEU A 434 3.47 -25.58 -12.08
N ILE A 435 3.75 -25.72 -13.37
CA ILE A 435 4.69 -26.68 -13.93
C ILE A 435 6.01 -25.99 -14.19
N LYS A 436 7.11 -26.55 -13.66
CA LYS A 436 8.47 -26.12 -13.98
C LYS A 436 8.96 -26.83 -15.22
N THR A 437 9.43 -26.09 -16.23
CA THR A 437 9.91 -26.64 -17.52
C THR A 437 11.43 -26.66 -17.57
N GLU A 438 11.99 -27.76 -18.12
CA GLU A 438 13.44 -28.03 -18.18
C GLU A 438 14.04 -27.78 -19.57
N ALA A 439 13.25 -27.36 -20.56
CA ALA A 439 13.74 -27.17 -21.92
C ALA A 439 14.82 -26.06 -22.01
N ASN A 440 15.80 -26.27 -22.88
CA ASN A 440 16.93 -25.37 -23.06
C ASN A 440 17.60 -24.98 -21.71
N ASP A 441 18.00 -25.96 -20.95
CA ASP A 441 18.59 -25.82 -19.63
C ASP A 441 17.70 -25.04 -18.64
N GLY A 442 16.37 -25.12 -18.80
CA GLY A 442 15.39 -24.47 -17.92
C GLY A 442 15.30 -22.94 -18.10
N LEU A 443 15.78 -22.37 -19.20
CA LEU A 443 15.81 -20.92 -19.45
C LEU A 443 14.55 -20.37 -20.13
N ILE A 444 13.80 -21.23 -20.83
CA ILE A 444 12.57 -20.85 -21.54
C ILE A 444 11.44 -21.84 -21.25
N VAL A 445 10.20 -21.41 -21.43
CA VAL A 445 9.05 -22.31 -21.34
C VAL A 445 9.03 -23.22 -22.58
N ASP A 446 8.94 -24.52 -22.32
CA ASP A 446 8.85 -25.55 -23.36
C ASP A 446 7.42 -25.65 -23.89
N PHE A 447 7.20 -25.34 -25.15
CA PHE A 447 5.89 -25.48 -25.78
C PHE A 447 5.39 -26.92 -25.83
N TRP A 448 6.28 -27.92 -25.86
CA TRP A 448 5.90 -29.35 -25.79
C TRP A 448 5.29 -29.69 -24.42
N SER A 449 5.78 -29.10 -23.35
CA SER A 449 5.19 -29.25 -22.02
C SER A 449 3.76 -28.70 -22.00
N VAL A 450 3.51 -27.56 -22.65
CA VAL A 450 2.17 -26.97 -22.76
C VAL A 450 1.25 -27.88 -23.58
N LEU A 451 1.71 -28.32 -24.76
CA LEU A 451 0.96 -29.22 -25.66
C LEU A 451 0.59 -30.53 -24.97
N ASN A 452 1.57 -31.19 -24.35
CA ASN A 452 1.38 -32.47 -23.66
C ASN A 452 0.41 -32.32 -22.48
N THR A 453 0.44 -31.21 -21.75
CA THR A 453 -0.48 -30.93 -20.65
C THR A 453 -1.91 -30.80 -21.19
N ILE A 454 -2.12 -30.03 -22.26
CA ILE A 454 -3.45 -29.93 -22.90
C ILE A 454 -3.96 -31.31 -23.30
N GLN A 455 -3.15 -32.08 -24.05
CA GLN A 455 -3.55 -33.40 -24.53
C GLN A 455 -3.83 -34.38 -23.36
N SER A 456 -3.00 -34.35 -22.32
CA SER A 456 -3.18 -35.25 -21.17
C SER A 456 -4.49 -34.95 -20.43
N ILE A 457 -4.79 -33.65 -20.16
CA ILE A 457 -6.02 -33.25 -19.49
C ILE A 457 -7.24 -33.58 -20.36
N VAL A 458 -7.21 -33.22 -21.64
CA VAL A 458 -8.31 -33.51 -22.56
C VAL A 458 -8.60 -35.02 -22.63
N LYS A 459 -7.56 -35.84 -22.73
CA LYS A 459 -7.70 -37.31 -22.79
C LYS A 459 -8.14 -37.92 -21.45
N GLU A 460 -7.57 -37.45 -20.35
CA GLU A 460 -7.86 -37.99 -19.01
C GLU A 460 -9.32 -37.76 -18.61
N TYR A 461 -9.84 -36.56 -18.91
CA TYR A 461 -11.21 -36.19 -18.56
C TYR A 461 -12.20 -36.29 -19.73
N ASP A 462 -11.77 -36.85 -20.87
CA ASP A 462 -12.61 -37.05 -22.07
C ASP A 462 -13.30 -35.75 -22.54
N LEU A 463 -12.58 -34.62 -22.53
CA LEU A 463 -13.13 -33.31 -22.79
C LEU A 463 -13.42 -33.10 -24.29
N ASN A 464 -14.58 -32.51 -24.62
CA ASN A 464 -14.90 -32.04 -25.97
C ASN A 464 -14.40 -30.61 -26.16
N VAL A 465 -13.18 -30.44 -26.70
CA VAL A 465 -12.61 -29.10 -26.95
C VAL A 465 -13.27 -28.46 -28.16
N ILE A 466 -14.06 -27.41 -27.93
CA ILE A 466 -14.78 -26.68 -28.97
C ILE A 466 -13.84 -25.74 -29.75
N GLU A 467 -13.10 -24.89 -29.03
CA GLU A 467 -12.14 -23.94 -29.58
C GLU A 467 -10.99 -23.67 -28.63
N ILE A 468 -9.81 -23.37 -29.19
CA ILE A 468 -8.63 -22.91 -28.46
C ILE A 468 -8.34 -21.48 -28.87
N SER A 469 -8.47 -20.52 -27.91
CA SER A 469 -8.21 -19.10 -28.13
C SER A 469 -6.81 -18.73 -27.64
N TYR A 470 -6.04 -17.98 -28.44
CA TYR A 470 -4.64 -17.72 -28.12
C TYR A 470 -4.15 -16.31 -28.48
N ASP A 471 -3.14 -15.81 -27.75
CA ASP A 471 -2.38 -14.63 -28.15
C ASP A 471 -1.43 -15.00 -29.32
N PRO A 472 -1.49 -14.28 -30.47
CA PRO A 472 -0.65 -14.58 -31.62
C PRO A 472 0.86 -14.42 -31.36
N HIS A 473 1.27 -13.71 -30.31
CA HIS A 473 2.66 -13.44 -30.03
C HIS A 473 3.40 -14.68 -29.50
N GLY A 474 4.22 -15.31 -30.34
CA GLY A 474 5.05 -16.47 -29.96
C GLY A 474 4.33 -17.82 -30.04
N ALA A 475 3.06 -17.87 -30.43
CA ALA A 475 2.25 -19.08 -30.43
C ALA A 475 2.35 -19.93 -31.68
N ALA A 476 3.01 -19.46 -32.77
CA ALA A 476 2.94 -20.09 -34.10
C ALA A 476 3.28 -21.59 -34.11
N MET A 477 4.31 -22.04 -33.38
CA MET A 477 4.71 -23.45 -33.31
C MET A 477 3.68 -24.30 -32.56
N LEU A 478 3.24 -23.85 -31.40
CA LEU A 478 2.25 -24.56 -30.59
C LEU A 478 0.90 -24.68 -31.34
N VAL A 479 0.46 -23.60 -31.95
CA VAL A 479 -0.79 -23.53 -32.70
C VAL A 479 -0.75 -24.45 -33.93
N SER A 480 0.35 -24.45 -34.68
CA SER A 480 0.51 -25.35 -35.81
C SER A 480 0.39 -26.83 -35.41
N GLU A 481 0.92 -27.23 -34.24
CA GLU A 481 0.80 -28.58 -33.76
C GLU A 481 -0.62 -28.90 -33.24
N LEU A 482 -1.28 -27.94 -32.56
CA LEU A 482 -2.67 -28.10 -32.13
C LEU A 482 -3.62 -28.27 -33.32
N GLU A 483 -3.48 -27.46 -34.35
CA GLU A 483 -4.26 -27.59 -35.59
C GLU A 483 -3.97 -28.91 -36.33
N ARG A 484 -2.71 -29.37 -36.37
CA ARG A 484 -2.31 -30.67 -36.92
C ARG A 484 -2.99 -31.86 -36.21
N ILE A 485 -3.23 -31.71 -34.92
CA ILE A 485 -3.93 -32.71 -34.09
C ILE A 485 -5.45 -32.67 -34.31
N GLY A 486 -5.97 -31.56 -34.86
CA GLY A 486 -7.39 -31.41 -35.20
C GLY A 486 -8.15 -30.39 -34.33
N TYR A 487 -7.49 -29.64 -33.48
CA TYR A 487 -8.14 -28.58 -32.70
C TYR A 487 -8.42 -27.33 -33.58
N ILE A 488 -9.52 -26.67 -33.29
CA ILE A 488 -9.87 -25.37 -33.88
C ILE A 488 -9.19 -24.27 -33.08
N CYS A 489 -8.18 -23.60 -33.67
CA CYS A 489 -7.44 -22.54 -33.01
C CYS A 489 -7.91 -21.16 -33.50
N VAL A 490 -8.24 -20.24 -32.58
CA VAL A 490 -8.77 -18.92 -32.90
C VAL A 490 -7.86 -17.85 -32.30
N GLN A 491 -7.36 -16.98 -33.16
CA GLN A 491 -6.51 -15.85 -32.71
C GLN A 491 -7.30 -14.82 -31.94
N CYS A 492 -6.82 -14.46 -30.75
CA CYS A 492 -7.39 -13.42 -29.87
C CYS A 492 -6.65 -12.10 -30.08
N GLY A 493 -7.31 -11.08 -30.59
CA GLY A 493 -6.71 -9.76 -30.81
C GLY A 493 -6.51 -9.01 -29.48
N GLN A 494 -5.33 -8.42 -29.29
CA GLN A 494 -4.89 -7.82 -28.02
C GLN A 494 -5.29 -6.34 -27.82
N SER A 495 -6.17 -5.79 -28.65
CA SER A 495 -6.66 -4.41 -28.48
C SER A 495 -7.82 -4.33 -27.48
N CYS A 496 -8.01 -3.16 -26.86
CA CYS A 496 -9.19 -2.92 -26.01
C CYS A 496 -10.48 -3.25 -26.73
N ALA A 497 -10.65 -2.85 -28.01
CA ALA A 497 -11.84 -3.12 -28.80
C ALA A 497 -12.14 -4.62 -28.98
N LYS A 498 -11.13 -5.47 -29.04
CA LYS A 498 -11.30 -6.91 -29.23
C LYS A 498 -11.55 -7.69 -27.95
N LEU A 499 -11.03 -7.18 -26.83
CA LEU A 499 -11.13 -7.84 -25.54
C LEU A 499 -12.20 -7.24 -24.62
N ASN A 500 -12.76 -6.08 -24.98
CA ASN A 500 -13.69 -5.34 -24.13
C ASN A 500 -14.86 -6.19 -23.63
N GLU A 501 -15.59 -6.83 -24.55
CA GLU A 501 -16.79 -7.60 -24.18
C GLU A 501 -16.46 -8.75 -23.24
N ALA A 502 -15.42 -9.53 -23.52
CA ALA A 502 -15.00 -10.64 -22.67
C ALA A 502 -14.48 -10.14 -21.31
N THR A 503 -13.71 -9.04 -21.30
CA THR A 503 -13.17 -8.45 -20.07
C THR A 503 -14.28 -7.93 -19.15
N VAL A 504 -15.26 -7.21 -19.70
CA VAL A 504 -16.41 -6.70 -18.95
C VAL A 504 -17.30 -7.85 -18.46
N SER A 505 -17.64 -8.80 -19.35
CA SER A 505 -18.46 -9.97 -19.02
C SER A 505 -17.84 -10.78 -17.88
N PHE A 506 -16.56 -11.13 -17.98
CA PHE A 506 -15.86 -11.91 -16.95
C PHE A 506 -15.91 -11.23 -15.58
N ARG A 507 -15.65 -9.90 -15.55
CA ARG A 507 -15.71 -9.08 -14.32
C ARG A 507 -17.13 -9.07 -13.72
N ASP A 508 -18.14 -8.87 -14.53
CA ASP A 508 -19.51 -8.73 -14.05
C ASP A 508 -20.09 -10.07 -13.58
N LEU A 509 -19.72 -11.18 -14.27
CA LEU A 509 -20.05 -12.54 -13.83
C LEU A 509 -19.40 -12.92 -12.50
N MET A 510 -18.18 -12.44 -12.19
CA MET A 510 -17.59 -12.58 -10.85
C MET A 510 -18.43 -11.92 -9.77
N LYS A 511 -18.95 -10.71 -10.02
CA LYS A 511 -19.77 -9.97 -9.04
C LYS A 511 -21.07 -10.70 -8.69
N VAL A 512 -21.65 -11.41 -9.67
CA VAL A 512 -22.90 -12.17 -9.49
C VAL A 512 -22.67 -13.66 -9.22
N LYS A 513 -21.40 -14.07 -8.99
CA LYS A 513 -21.00 -15.46 -8.68
C LYS A 513 -21.40 -16.48 -9.75
N GLN A 514 -21.34 -16.09 -11.01
CA GLN A 514 -21.53 -16.98 -12.17
C GLN A 514 -20.20 -17.49 -12.75
N ILE A 515 -19.07 -16.97 -12.29
CA ILE A 515 -17.75 -17.60 -12.42
C ILE A 515 -17.57 -18.55 -11.24
N VAL A 516 -16.98 -19.71 -11.50
CA VAL A 516 -16.67 -20.73 -10.48
C VAL A 516 -15.23 -21.22 -10.68
N HIS A 517 -14.49 -21.45 -9.59
CA HIS A 517 -13.10 -21.92 -9.65
C HIS A 517 -12.67 -22.74 -8.42
N ASP A 518 -11.59 -23.52 -8.57
CA ASP A 518 -11.03 -24.49 -7.62
C ASP A 518 -10.14 -23.90 -6.50
N ASP A 519 -10.17 -22.60 -6.27
CA ASP A 519 -9.31 -21.89 -5.30
C ASP A 519 -7.80 -21.91 -5.63
N ASN A 520 -7.44 -21.93 -6.89
CA ASN A 520 -6.05 -21.77 -7.32
C ASN A 520 -5.47 -20.41 -6.84
N LYS A 521 -4.50 -20.47 -5.90
CA LYS A 521 -3.92 -19.25 -5.29
C LYS A 521 -3.01 -18.46 -6.23
N LEU A 522 -2.38 -19.13 -7.22
CA LEU A 522 -1.63 -18.43 -8.26
C LEU A 522 -2.59 -17.57 -9.10
N MET A 523 -3.74 -18.12 -9.48
CA MET A 523 -4.78 -17.37 -10.19
C MET A 523 -5.31 -16.21 -9.36
N THR A 524 -5.60 -16.43 -8.07
CA THR A 524 -6.06 -15.38 -7.14
C THR A 524 -5.07 -14.23 -7.08
N TRP A 525 -3.76 -14.53 -7.00
CA TRP A 525 -2.72 -13.51 -7.02
C TRP A 525 -2.68 -12.73 -8.34
N CYS A 526 -2.89 -13.40 -9.48
CA CYS A 526 -2.94 -12.72 -10.78
C CYS A 526 -4.17 -11.81 -10.94
N VAL A 527 -5.32 -12.21 -10.39
CA VAL A 527 -6.52 -11.35 -10.33
C VAL A 527 -6.25 -10.08 -9.49
N GLN A 528 -5.54 -10.20 -8.37
CA GLN A 528 -5.12 -9.03 -7.55
C GLN A 528 -4.19 -8.06 -8.30
N ASN A 529 -3.37 -8.60 -9.22
CA ASN A 529 -2.40 -7.80 -9.99
C ASN A 529 -3.01 -7.08 -11.19
N ALA A 530 -4.22 -7.46 -11.60
CA ALA A 530 -4.83 -6.97 -12.82
C ALA A 530 -5.37 -5.55 -12.66
N GLU A 531 -4.96 -4.68 -13.58
CA GLU A 531 -5.50 -3.34 -13.77
C GLU A 531 -6.31 -3.28 -15.06
N THR A 532 -7.09 -2.23 -15.21
CA THR A 532 -7.85 -1.92 -16.42
C THR A 532 -7.09 -0.91 -17.27
N ASP A 533 -6.81 -1.25 -18.51
CA ASP A 533 -6.34 -0.32 -19.54
C ASP A 533 -7.56 0.11 -20.38
N THR A 534 -7.75 1.41 -20.55
CA THR A 534 -8.94 1.97 -21.20
C THR A 534 -8.51 2.83 -22.39
N ASN A 535 -9.10 2.60 -23.57
CA ASN A 535 -8.87 3.44 -24.73
C ASN A 535 -9.77 4.70 -24.74
N SER A 536 -9.62 5.55 -25.75
CA SER A 536 -10.38 6.80 -25.91
C SER A 536 -11.90 6.61 -26.08
N PHE A 537 -12.35 5.41 -26.38
CA PHE A 537 -13.78 5.07 -26.56
C PHE A 537 -14.40 4.46 -25.28
N GLY A 538 -13.63 4.32 -24.20
CA GLY A 538 -14.09 3.70 -22.96
C GLY A 538 -14.06 2.17 -22.96
N GLU A 539 -13.52 1.54 -24.01
CA GLU A 539 -13.34 0.10 -24.09
C GLU A 539 -12.14 -0.33 -23.24
N ILE A 540 -12.27 -1.45 -22.54
CA ILE A 540 -11.28 -1.92 -21.58
C ILE A 540 -10.65 -3.25 -21.98
N LYS A 541 -9.44 -3.46 -21.48
CA LYS A 541 -8.77 -4.76 -21.36
C LYS A 541 -8.00 -4.83 -20.05
N ILE A 542 -7.62 -6.02 -19.62
CA ILE A 542 -6.70 -6.15 -18.49
C ILE A 542 -5.28 -5.73 -18.88
N SER A 543 -4.57 -5.16 -17.90
CA SER A 543 -3.16 -4.80 -18.01
C SER A 543 -2.45 -5.07 -16.67
N LYS A 544 -1.13 -5.07 -16.67
CA LYS A 544 -0.32 -5.25 -15.45
C LYS A 544 0.30 -3.92 -15.02
N LYS A 545 0.26 -3.63 -13.71
CA LYS A 545 0.79 -2.40 -13.10
C LYS A 545 2.29 -2.22 -13.32
N SER A 546 3.05 -3.31 -13.32
CA SER A 546 4.48 -3.30 -13.49
C SER A 546 4.97 -4.61 -14.12
N ARG A 547 6.23 -4.61 -14.59
CA ARG A 547 6.88 -5.82 -15.15
C ARG A 547 7.04 -6.98 -14.15
N PHE A 548 6.88 -6.72 -12.85
CA PHE A 548 6.97 -7.74 -11.80
C PHE A 548 5.61 -8.34 -11.43
N LYS A 549 4.53 -7.83 -12.01
CA LYS A 549 3.17 -8.30 -11.80
C LYS A 549 2.76 -9.24 -12.92
N ARG A 550 2.20 -10.38 -12.55
CA ARG A 550 1.74 -11.39 -13.48
C ARG A 550 0.22 -11.36 -13.55
N ILE A 551 -0.31 -11.48 -14.78
CA ILE A 551 -1.74 -11.57 -15.06
C ILE A 551 -2.05 -12.69 -16.07
N ASP A 552 -1.05 -13.42 -16.49
CA ASP A 552 -1.11 -14.41 -17.58
C ASP A 552 -2.22 -15.46 -17.38
N PRO A 553 -2.43 -16.04 -16.17
CA PRO A 553 -3.56 -16.94 -15.90
C PRO A 553 -4.93 -16.27 -16.07
N LEU A 554 -5.07 -14.99 -15.71
CA LEU A 554 -6.31 -14.25 -15.92
C LEU A 554 -6.50 -13.91 -17.42
N ALA A 555 -5.42 -13.57 -18.12
CA ALA A 555 -5.45 -13.29 -19.55
C ALA A 555 -5.91 -14.54 -20.34
N SER A 556 -5.30 -15.71 -20.06
CA SER A 556 -5.73 -16.96 -20.69
C SER A 556 -7.20 -17.29 -20.40
N SER A 557 -7.70 -17.00 -19.18
CA SER A 557 -9.12 -17.18 -18.83
C SER A 557 -10.03 -16.25 -19.64
N ILE A 558 -9.65 -14.97 -19.80
CA ILE A 558 -10.41 -14.02 -20.62
C ILE A 558 -10.39 -14.43 -22.11
N PHE A 559 -9.30 -15.03 -22.62
CA PHE A 559 -9.24 -15.54 -23.98
C PHE A 559 -10.18 -16.73 -24.18
N ALA A 560 -10.27 -17.67 -23.25
CA ALA A 560 -11.26 -18.73 -23.27
C ALA A 560 -12.67 -18.15 -23.23
N HIS A 561 -12.93 -17.23 -22.31
CA HIS A 561 -14.24 -16.59 -22.12
C HIS A 561 -14.71 -15.81 -23.34
N ASN A 562 -13.81 -15.20 -24.07
CA ASN A 562 -14.13 -14.49 -25.32
C ASN A 562 -14.88 -15.38 -26.34
N ARG A 563 -14.67 -16.70 -26.27
CA ARG A 563 -15.36 -17.67 -27.11
C ARG A 563 -16.54 -18.33 -26.39
N ALA A 564 -16.35 -18.73 -25.15
CA ALA A 564 -17.34 -19.43 -24.34
C ALA A 564 -18.60 -18.59 -24.07
N MET A 565 -18.48 -17.27 -23.93
CA MET A 565 -19.64 -16.39 -23.70
C MET A 565 -20.70 -16.45 -24.82
N THR A 566 -20.36 -16.95 -26.01
CA THR A 566 -21.28 -17.16 -27.13
C THR A 566 -21.91 -18.55 -27.18
N TYR A 567 -21.49 -19.45 -26.30
CA TYR A 567 -21.90 -20.86 -26.29
C TYR A 567 -23.42 -21.05 -26.22
N TRP A 568 -24.08 -20.31 -25.35
CA TRP A 568 -25.53 -20.38 -25.14
C TRP A 568 -26.35 -20.14 -26.42
N ASN A 569 -25.88 -19.27 -27.31
CA ASN A 569 -26.59 -18.93 -28.54
C ASN A 569 -26.58 -20.05 -29.58
N ARG A 570 -25.69 -21.05 -29.46
CA ARG A 570 -25.63 -22.19 -30.37
C ARG A 570 -26.59 -23.32 -30.01
N GLU A 571 -26.84 -23.53 -28.70
CA GLU A 571 -27.78 -24.57 -28.23
C GLU A 571 -29.24 -24.20 -28.43
N ASN A 572 -29.57 -22.90 -28.43
CA ASN A 572 -30.93 -22.41 -28.61
C ASN A 572 -31.32 -22.17 -30.10
N LEU A 573 -30.42 -22.35 -31.02
CA LEU A 573 -30.78 -22.41 -32.43
C LEU A 573 -31.29 -23.82 -32.75
N ASP A 574 -32.60 -24.03 -32.57
CA ASP A 574 -33.25 -25.21 -33.10
C ASP A 574 -33.14 -25.17 -34.65
N VAL A 575 -32.10 -25.79 -35.15
CA VAL A 575 -31.81 -25.84 -36.61
C VAL A 575 -32.85 -26.70 -37.33
N SER A 576 -33.71 -27.44 -36.63
CA SER A 576 -34.76 -28.26 -37.22
C SER A 576 -35.81 -27.40 -37.95
N GLU A 577 -36.13 -26.21 -37.45
CA GLU A 577 -36.99 -25.24 -38.15
C GLU A 577 -36.38 -24.71 -39.46
N PHE A 578 -35.03 -24.64 -39.55
CA PHE A 578 -34.35 -24.17 -40.76
C PHE A 578 -34.11 -25.30 -41.78
N ALA A 579 -34.27 -26.55 -41.37
CA ALA A 579 -34.12 -27.73 -42.23
C ALA A 579 -35.41 -28.11 -42.96
N GLU A 580 -36.56 -27.51 -42.61
CA GLU A 580 -37.80 -27.75 -43.33
C GLU A 580 -37.75 -27.11 -44.71
N GLU A 581 -38.02 -27.94 -45.73
CA GLU A 581 -38.06 -27.50 -47.16
C GLU A 581 -38.98 -26.29 -47.41
N ASP A 582 -40.03 -26.10 -46.60
CA ASP A 582 -40.94 -24.98 -46.69
C ASP A 582 -40.34 -23.66 -46.23
N PHE A 583 -39.39 -23.66 -45.27
CA PHE A 583 -38.68 -22.45 -44.85
C PHE A 583 -37.69 -21.98 -45.95
N LEU A 584 -36.98 -22.91 -46.57
CA LEU A 584 -36.09 -22.62 -47.70
C LEU A 584 -36.85 -22.10 -48.91
N LYS A 585 -38.04 -22.63 -49.18
CA LYS A 585 -38.95 -22.13 -50.25
C LYS A 585 -39.44 -20.70 -49.96
N LYS A 586 -39.73 -20.36 -48.69
CA LYS A 586 -40.13 -18.99 -48.28
C LYS A 586 -38.99 -17.99 -48.39
N LEU A 587 -37.77 -18.40 -48.07
CA LEU A 587 -36.56 -17.54 -48.11
C LEU A 587 -36.10 -17.23 -49.53
N TRP A 588 -36.27 -18.15 -50.48
CA TRP A 588 -35.77 -18.01 -51.85
C TRP A 588 -36.84 -17.58 -52.85
N GLY A 589 -38.07 -17.33 -52.41
CA GLY A 589 -39.09 -16.64 -53.20
C GLY A 589 -39.39 -17.28 -54.60
N ARG A 590 -39.29 -18.61 -54.72
CA ARG A 590 -39.70 -19.32 -55.94
C ARG A 590 -40.77 -20.33 -55.54
N GLY A 591 -42.04 -19.87 -55.73
CA GLY A 591 -43.19 -20.71 -55.95
C GLY A 591 -43.30 -21.05 -57.42
#